data_0e7359df5272ae4e8072c6f320057d38
#
_entry.id   0e7359df5272ae4e8072c6f320057d38
#
_cell.length_a   1.000
_cell.length_b   1.000
_cell.length_c   1.000
_cell.angle_alpha   90.00
_cell.angle_beta   90.00
_cell.angle_gamma   90.00
#
_symmetry.space_group_name_H-M   'P 1'
#
loop_
_entity.id
_entity.type
_entity.pdbx_description
1 polymer ?
#
loop_
_entity_poly.entity_id
_entity_poly.type
_entity_poly.pdbx_seq_one_letter_code
_entity_poly.pdbx_strand_id
1 'polypeptide(L)'
;MIKFMSLSSGSCGNCYYLGTENGGIIIDAGVSLRRLKKVLQEYDMDMDAFSAVLVTHDHLDHIRHLGSFCKRIGKPVYTTGDIHRALARHTFTADHIASCRKVLAEGEWNEVAGIKVRYFVVPHDATQTVGYAVEVEGHKFVI
;
A
#
# COMPACT_ATOMS: atom_id res chain seq x y z
N MET A 1 3.67 8.17 18.51
CA MET A 1 2.40 8.77 18.09
C MET A 1 1.98 8.20 16.72
N ILE A 2 0.74 7.78 16.63
CA ILE A 2 0.21 7.19 15.38
C ILE A 2 -0.32 8.29 14.48
N LYS A 3 0.03 8.22 13.20
CA LYS A 3 -0.51 9.13 12.17
C LYS A 3 -1.22 8.31 11.10
N PHE A 4 -2.43 8.69 10.79
CA PHE A 4 -3.17 8.15 9.65
C PHE A 4 -3.68 9.31 8.81
N MET A 5 -3.35 9.30 7.51
CA MET A 5 -3.69 10.41 6.62
C MET A 5 -4.15 9.90 5.26
N SER A 6 -5.19 10.53 4.72
CA SER A 6 -5.55 10.36 3.32
C SER A 6 -4.69 11.31 2.50
N LEU A 7 -3.79 10.75 1.70
CA LEU A 7 -2.92 11.53 0.83
C LEU A 7 -3.60 11.85 -0.50
N SER A 8 -4.57 11.04 -0.89
CA SER A 8 -5.43 11.26 -2.06
C SER A 8 -6.60 10.31 -2.02
N SER A 9 -7.74 10.72 -2.57
CA SER A 9 -8.93 9.90 -2.67
C SER A 9 -9.77 10.30 -3.89
N GLY A 10 -10.70 9.43 -4.28
CA GLY A 10 -11.61 9.69 -5.38
C GLY A 10 -10.98 9.56 -6.76
N SER A 11 -11.40 10.38 -7.70
CA SER A 11 -10.99 10.30 -9.10
C SER A 11 -9.52 10.60 -9.35
N CYS A 12 -8.85 11.24 -8.40
CA CYS A 12 -7.41 11.52 -8.50
C CYS A 12 -6.54 10.33 -8.07
N GLY A 13 -7.16 9.19 -7.73
CA GLY A 13 -6.48 8.02 -7.21
C GLY A 13 -6.49 7.98 -5.69
N ASN A 14 -6.33 6.79 -5.13
CA ASN A 14 -6.35 6.57 -3.69
C ASN A 14 -4.95 6.31 -3.15
N CYS A 15 -4.64 6.92 -2.03
CA CYS A 15 -3.37 6.73 -1.35
C CYS A 15 -3.51 7.15 0.11
N TYR A 16 -3.17 6.26 1.02
CA TYR A 16 -3.26 6.52 2.46
C TYR A 16 -1.92 6.25 3.13
N TYR A 17 -1.67 6.95 4.22
CA TYR A 17 -0.47 6.77 5.04
C TYR A 17 -0.86 6.36 6.45
N LEU A 18 -0.20 5.34 6.97
CA LEU A 18 -0.30 4.96 8.39
C LEU A 18 1.10 4.75 8.93
N GLY A 19 1.43 5.40 10.01
CA GLY A 19 2.75 5.22 10.58
C GLY A 19 2.93 5.83 11.96
N THR A 20 4.15 5.68 12.45
CA THR A 20 4.61 6.21 13.73
C THR A 20 5.96 6.88 13.52
N GLU A 21 6.57 7.33 14.59
CA GLU A 21 7.94 7.87 14.58
C GLU A 21 8.97 6.85 14.08
N ASN A 22 8.66 5.56 14.23
CA ASN A 22 9.56 4.46 13.87
C ASN A 22 9.40 3.95 12.44
N GLY A 23 8.47 4.50 11.69
CA GLY A 23 8.23 4.12 10.30
C GLY A 23 6.75 4.05 9.96
N GLY A 24 6.46 3.76 8.70
CA GLY A 24 5.09 3.71 8.23
C GLY A 24 4.92 2.91 6.96
N ILE A 25 3.67 2.83 6.52
CA ILE A 25 3.25 2.16 5.30
C ILE A 25 2.35 3.08 4.49
N ILE A 26 2.37 2.86 3.18
CA ILE A 26 1.43 3.47 2.24
C ILE A 26 0.42 2.38 1.87
N ILE A 27 -0.86 2.73 1.85
CA ILE A 27 -1.93 1.84 1.43
C ILE A 27 -2.47 2.36 0.12
N ASP A 28 -2.32 1.58 -0.94
CA ASP A 28 -2.65 1.89 -2.32
C ASP A 28 -1.81 3.04 -2.90
N ALA A 29 -1.31 2.84 -4.09
CA ALA A 29 -0.42 3.78 -4.77
C ALA A 29 -1.07 4.32 -6.04
N GLY A 30 -2.21 4.98 -5.87
CA GLY A 30 -2.97 5.57 -6.98
C GLY A 30 -2.46 6.93 -7.45
N VAL A 31 -1.44 7.49 -6.79
CA VAL A 31 -0.90 8.80 -7.12
C VAL A 31 0.53 8.68 -7.65
N SER A 32 0.97 9.66 -8.43
CA SER A 32 2.35 9.70 -8.93
C SER A 32 3.33 9.94 -7.77
N LEU A 33 4.57 9.52 -7.96
CA LEU A 33 5.64 9.76 -6.99
C LEU A 33 5.83 11.26 -6.74
N ARG A 34 5.73 12.06 -7.79
CA ARG A 34 5.85 13.51 -7.68
C ARG A 34 4.79 14.09 -6.76
N ARG A 35 3.53 13.66 -6.93
CA ARG A 35 2.42 14.12 -6.09
C ARG A 35 2.58 13.62 -4.66
N LEU A 36 2.94 12.36 -4.48
CA LEU A 36 3.17 11.80 -3.15
C LEU A 36 4.24 12.57 -2.39
N LYS A 37 5.36 12.84 -3.04
CA LYS A 37 6.46 13.60 -2.44
C LYS A 37 6.00 14.99 -2.01
N LYS A 38 5.24 15.67 -2.86
CA LYS A 38 4.71 17.00 -2.57
C LYS A 38 3.78 16.99 -1.35
N VAL A 39 2.84 16.04 -1.30
CA VAL A 39 1.89 15.92 -0.20
C VAL A 39 2.60 15.60 1.11
N LEU A 40 3.57 14.69 1.09
CA LEU A 40 4.35 14.38 2.29
C LEU A 40 5.10 15.60 2.81
N GLN A 41 5.66 16.41 1.93
CA GLN A 41 6.34 17.64 2.30
C GLN A 41 5.42 18.65 2.99
N GLU A 42 4.15 18.70 2.58
CA GLU A 42 3.15 19.55 3.23
C GLU A 42 2.90 19.16 4.69
N TYR A 43 3.20 17.90 5.05
CA TYR A 43 3.09 17.39 6.41
C TYR A 43 4.45 17.26 7.11
N ASP A 44 5.48 17.95 6.59
CA ASP A 44 6.85 17.88 7.10
C ASP A 44 7.43 16.47 7.09
N MET A 45 7.05 15.68 6.08
CA MET A 45 7.50 14.30 5.90
C MET A 45 8.21 14.14 4.56
N ASP A 46 8.95 13.05 4.39
CA ASP A 46 9.62 12.73 3.14
C ASP A 46 9.38 11.26 2.76
N MET A 47 10.03 10.79 1.71
CA MET A 47 9.86 9.44 1.21
C MET A 47 10.41 8.36 2.14
N ASP A 48 11.18 8.74 3.16
CA ASP A 48 11.66 7.79 4.17
C ASP A 48 10.63 7.55 5.28
N ALA A 49 9.52 8.29 5.28
CA ALA A 49 8.45 8.12 6.25
C ALA A 49 7.74 6.78 6.12
N PHE A 50 7.84 6.11 4.97
CA PHE A 50 7.26 4.78 4.78
C PHE A 50 8.31 3.82 4.20
N SER A 51 8.16 2.55 4.51
CA SER A 51 9.09 1.51 4.05
C SER A 51 8.40 0.34 3.34
N ALA A 52 7.09 0.39 3.20
CA ALA A 52 6.34 -0.65 2.51
C ALA A 52 5.03 -0.10 1.95
N VAL A 53 4.48 -0.81 0.98
CA VAL A 53 3.20 -0.48 0.36
C VAL A 53 2.26 -1.67 0.51
N LEU A 54 1.02 -1.42 0.92
CA LEU A 54 -0.06 -2.41 0.92
C LEU A 54 -1.01 -2.10 -0.24
N VAL A 55 -1.53 -3.15 -0.87
CA VAL A 55 -2.49 -3.01 -1.98
C VAL A 55 -3.78 -3.71 -1.60
N THR A 56 -4.92 -3.01 -1.75
CA THR A 56 -6.25 -3.56 -1.42
C THR A 56 -6.87 -4.31 -2.60
N HIS A 57 -6.63 -3.87 -3.82
CA HIS A 57 -7.11 -4.53 -5.04
C HIS A 57 -6.38 -3.95 -6.25
N ASP A 58 -6.58 -4.55 -7.42
CA ASP A 58 -5.87 -4.16 -8.65
C ASP A 58 -6.60 -3.10 -9.49
N HIS A 59 -7.51 -2.33 -8.91
CA HIS A 59 -8.19 -1.24 -9.58
C HIS A 59 -7.20 -0.13 -9.96
N LEU A 60 -7.38 0.44 -11.14
CA LEU A 60 -6.46 1.42 -11.71
C LEU A 60 -6.22 2.63 -10.80
N ASP A 61 -7.25 3.14 -10.15
CA ASP A 61 -7.15 4.29 -9.24
C ASP A 61 -6.42 3.97 -7.94
N HIS A 62 -6.13 2.69 -7.67
CA HIS A 62 -5.38 2.24 -6.48
C HIS A 62 -3.95 1.81 -6.81
N ILE A 63 -3.65 1.52 -8.08
CA ILE A 63 -2.36 0.95 -8.47
C ILE A 63 -1.68 1.67 -9.64
N ARG A 64 -2.29 2.73 -10.14
CA ARG A 64 -1.85 3.43 -11.37
C ARG A 64 -0.35 3.67 -11.46
N HIS A 65 0.28 4.02 -10.35
CA HIS A 65 1.69 4.38 -10.31
C HIS A 65 2.58 3.35 -9.62
N LEU A 66 2.03 2.17 -9.33
CA LEU A 66 2.73 1.14 -8.56
C LEU A 66 4.03 0.69 -9.24
N GLY A 67 4.02 0.56 -10.56
CA GLY A 67 5.21 0.21 -11.30
C GLY A 67 6.35 1.22 -11.12
N SER A 68 6.03 2.50 -11.10
CA SER A 68 7.00 3.56 -10.84
C SER A 68 7.56 3.49 -9.42
N PHE A 69 6.71 3.14 -8.45
CA PHE A 69 7.17 2.91 -7.07
C PHE A 69 8.20 1.78 -7.03
N CYS A 70 7.92 0.66 -7.67
CA CYS A 70 8.82 -0.48 -7.69
C CYS A 70 10.13 -0.14 -8.41
N LYS A 71 10.05 0.55 -9.53
CA LYS A 71 11.22 0.89 -10.35
C LYS A 71 12.13 1.92 -9.66
N ARG A 72 11.54 2.97 -9.09
CA ARG A 72 12.30 4.12 -8.59
C ARG A 72 12.67 4.04 -7.12
N ILE A 73 11.80 3.46 -6.30
CA ILE A 73 11.98 3.41 -4.84
C ILE A 73 12.43 2.03 -4.38
N GLY A 74 11.92 0.97 -5.01
CA GLY A 74 12.29 -0.40 -4.66
C GLY A 74 11.80 -0.88 -3.30
N LYS A 75 10.79 -0.23 -2.73
CA LYS A 75 10.23 -0.64 -1.45
C LYS A 75 9.28 -1.82 -1.64
N PRO A 76 9.20 -2.76 -0.67
CA PRO A 76 8.35 -3.94 -0.82
C PRO A 76 6.88 -3.59 -0.93
N VAL A 77 6.18 -4.36 -1.79
CA VAL A 77 4.74 -4.25 -2.02
C VAL A 77 4.09 -5.51 -1.50
N TYR A 78 3.27 -5.37 -0.47
CA TYR A 78 2.59 -6.47 0.20
C TYR A 78 1.13 -6.55 -0.21
N THR A 79 0.69 -7.73 -0.59
CA THR A 79 -0.72 -8.04 -0.81
C THR A 79 -0.89 -9.55 -0.90
N THR A 80 -2.10 -10.01 -1.23
CA THR A 80 -2.38 -11.44 -1.36
C THR A 80 -1.77 -12.01 -2.65
N GLY A 81 -1.63 -13.34 -2.70
CA GLY A 81 -1.14 -13.99 -3.92
C GLY A 81 -2.07 -13.75 -5.11
N ASP A 82 -3.39 -13.72 -4.88
CA ASP A 82 -4.37 -13.47 -5.94
C ASP A 82 -4.24 -12.08 -6.53
N ILE A 83 -4.07 -11.08 -5.67
CA ILE A 83 -3.90 -9.69 -6.13
C ILE A 83 -2.56 -9.54 -6.86
N HIS A 84 -1.49 -10.15 -6.37
CA HIS A 84 -0.20 -10.12 -7.06
C HIS A 84 -0.28 -10.75 -8.46
N ARG A 85 -1.04 -11.83 -8.61
CA ARG A 85 -1.28 -12.42 -9.93
C ARG A 85 -2.01 -11.45 -10.87
N ALA A 86 -2.98 -10.72 -10.32
CA ALA A 86 -3.69 -9.69 -11.09
C ALA A 86 -2.78 -8.53 -11.47
N LEU A 87 -1.96 -8.05 -10.54
CA LEU A 87 -1.00 -6.97 -10.79
C LEU A 87 -0.01 -7.33 -11.91
N ALA A 88 0.40 -8.59 -11.98
CA ALA A 88 1.32 -9.06 -13.00
C ALA A 88 0.73 -9.03 -14.42
N ARG A 89 -0.59 -8.87 -14.55
CA ARG A 89 -1.27 -8.74 -15.84
C ARG A 89 -1.38 -7.32 -16.35
N HIS A 90 -1.16 -6.33 -15.48
CA HIS A 90 -1.20 -4.93 -15.89
C HIS A 90 0.15 -4.50 -16.46
N THR A 91 0.13 -3.89 -17.65
CA THR A 91 1.36 -3.51 -18.36
C THR A 91 2.19 -2.48 -17.58
N PHE A 92 1.54 -1.61 -16.81
CA PHE A 92 2.25 -0.58 -16.06
C PHE A 92 2.81 -1.05 -14.71
N THR A 93 2.53 -2.30 -14.30
CA THR A 93 3.09 -2.89 -13.08
C THR A 93 3.96 -4.11 -13.35
N ALA A 94 3.64 -4.88 -14.40
CA ALA A 94 4.22 -6.21 -14.66
C ALA A 94 5.75 -6.23 -14.69
N ASP A 95 6.36 -5.23 -15.29
CA ASP A 95 7.82 -5.21 -15.51
C ASP A 95 8.63 -5.01 -14.23
N HIS A 96 8.04 -4.39 -13.22
CA HIS A 96 8.78 -3.97 -12.03
C HIS A 96 8.28 -4.57 -10.72
N ILE A 97 7.04 -5.05 -10.69
CA ILE A 97 6.42 -5.55 -9.46
C ILE A 97 7.15 -6.77 -8.88
N ALA A 98 7.70 -7.60 -9.74
CA ALA A 98 8.35 -8.83 -9.30
C ALA A 98 9.52 -8.60 -8.35
N SER A 99 10.25 -7.50 -8.49
CA SER A 99 11.38 -7.16 -7.63
C SER A 99 10.96 -6.69 -6.24
N CYS A 100 9.71 -6.22 -6.09
CA CYS A 100 9.19 -5.69 -4.84
C CYS A 100 8.15 -6.60 -4.19
N ARG A 101 7.78 -7.67 -4.86
CA ARG A 101 6.67 -8.53 -4.48
C ARG A 101 6.89 -9.22 -3.13
N LYS A 102 5.91 -9.06 -2.22
CA LYS A 102 5.81 -9.81 -0.98
C LYS A 102 4.38 -10.29 -0.82
N VAL A 103 4.18 -11.54 -0.42
CA VAL A 103 2.86 -12.14 -0.27
C VAL A 103 2.53 -12.24 1.21
N LEU A 104 1.34 -11.76 1.58
CA LEU A 104 0.84 -11.86 2.95
C LEU A 104 0.29 -13.26 3.22
N ALA A 105 0.57 -13.79 4.40
CA ALA A 105 0.04 -15.08 4.83
C ALA A 105 -1.42 -14.93 5.25
N GLU A 106 -2.27 -15.84 4.77
CA GLU A 106 -3.69 -15.84 5.08
C GLU A 106 -3.94 -16.24 6.53
N GLY A 107 -4.87 -15.54 7.18
CA GLY A 107 -5.31 -15.87 8.54
C GLY A 107 -4.32 -15.57 9.64
N GLU A 108 -3.21 -14.91 9.32
CA GLU A 108 -2.14 -14.61 10.27
C GLU A 108 -1.86 -13.12 10.33
N TRP A 109 -1.31 -12.68 11.48
CA TRP A 109 -0.74 -11.35 11.58
C TRP A 109 0.64 -11.36 10.94
N ASN A 110 0.79 -10.53 9.92
CA ASN A 110 2.05 -10.36 9.20
C ASN A 110 2.74 -9.10 9.70
N GLU A 111 4.05 -9.13 9.84
CA GLU A 111 4.80 -7.94 10.21
C GLU A 111 5.24 -7.20 8.96
N VAL A 112 4.80 -5.94 8.82
CA VAL A 112 5.11 -5.08 7.69
C VAL A 112 5.60 -3.75 8.24
N ALA A 113 6.89 -3.47 8.06
CA ALA A 113 7.51 -2.22 8.53
C ALA A 113 7.27 -1.96 10.03
N GLY A 114 7.31 -3.01 10.86
CA GLY A 114 7.06 -2.90 12.30
C GLY A 114 5.60 -2.81 12.70
N ILE A 115 4.69 -2.92 11.74
CA ILE A 115 3.25 -2.86 11.95
C ILE A 115 2.68 -4.25 11.69
N LYS A 116 1.76 -4.71 12.53
CA LYS A 116 1.11 -6.00 12.33
C LYS A 116 -0.10 -5.84 11.43
N VAL A 117 -0.17 -6.65 10.37
CA VAL A 117 -1.21 -6.55 9.36
C VAL A 117 -1.85 -7.91 9.11
N ARG A 118 -3.17 -7.93 9.06
CA ARG A 118 -3.96 -9.10 8.70
C ARG A 118 -5.01 -8.66 7.70
N TYR A 119 -5.14 -9.42 6.60
CA TYR A 119 -6.14 -9.08 5.59
C TYR A 119 -7.40 -9.90 5.75
N PHE A 120 -8.51 -9.36 5.25
CA PHE A 120 -9.77 -10.07 5.10
C PHE A 120 -10.36 -9.76 3.73
N VAL A 121 -11.00 -10.75 3.12
CA VAL A 121 -11.58 -10.60 1.79
C VAL A 121 -12.91 -9.84 1.89
N VAL A 122 -13.07 -8.84 1.03
CA VAL A 122 -14.29 -8.04 0.97
C VAL A 122 -15.05 -8.41 -0.31
N PRO A 123 -16.38 -8.59 -0.25
CA PRO A 123 -17.16 -8.85 -1.45
C PRO A 123 -17.02 -7.73 -2.48
N HIS A 124 -16.70 -8.10 -3.72
CA HIS A 124 -16.53 -7.15 -4.81
C HIS A 124 -16.75 -7.85 -6.15
N ASP A 125 -17.13 -7.10 -7.18
CA ASP A 125 -17.45 -7.64 -8.50
C ASP A 125 -16.25 -8.02 -9.35
N ALA A 126 -15.07 -7.55 -9.00
CA ALA A 126 -13.85 -7.76 -9.78
C ALA A 126 -12.98 -8.85 -9.16
N THR A 127 -11.69 -8.81 -9.47
CA THR A 127 -10.67 -9.60 -8.79
C THR A 127 -10.72 -9.36 -7.28
N GLN A 128 -10.03 -10.19 -6.52
CA GLN A 128 -10.06 -10.12 -5.07
C GLN A 128 -9.83 -8.69 -4.55
N THR A 129 -10.68 -8.26 -3.65
CA THR A 129 -10.53 -7.02 -2.89
C THR A 129 -10.39 -7.37 -1.42
N VAL A 130 -9.44 -6.76 -0.74
CA VAL A 130 -9.21 -7.00 0.68
C VAL A 130 -9.24 -5.71 1.48
N GLY A 131 -9.67 -5.84 2.74
CA GLY A 131 -9.45 -4.84 3.74
C GLY A 131 -8.33 -5.30 4.66
N TYR A 132 -7.78 -4.40 5.44
CA TYR A 132 -6.70 -4.71 6.35
C TYR A 132 -7.09 -4.37 7.79
N ALA A 133 -6.86 -5.32 8.69
CA ALA A 133 -6.83 -5.04 10.11
C ALA A 133 -5.36 -4.79 10.47
N VAL A 134 -5.10 -3.68 11.13
CA VAL A 134 -3.74 -3.22 11.42
C VAL A 134 -3.60 -3.01 12.92
N GLU A 135 -2.50 -3.50 13.50
CA GLU A 135 -2.18 -3.25 14.90
C GLU A 135 -0.85 -2.52 14.99
N VAL A 136 -0.88 -1.36 15.62
CA VAL A 136 0.30 -0.52 15.80
C VAL A 136 0.23 0.18 17.16
N GLU A 137 1.31 0.10 17.93
CA GLU A 137 1.41 0.68 19.28
C GLU A 137 0.24 0.28 20.18
N GLY A 138 -0.23 -0.97 20.10
CA GLY A 138 -1.36 -1.47 20.89
C GLY A 138 -2.74 -1.05 20.43
N HIS A 139 -2.82 -0.27 19.35
CA HIS A 139 -4.10 0.17 18.77
C HIS A 139 -4.41 -0.63 17.50
N LYS A 140 -5.68 -0.93 17.30
CA LYS A 140 -6.16 -1.67 16.13
C LYS A 140 -7.02 -0.79 15.24
N PHE A 141 -6.77 -0.90 13.94
CA PHE A 141 -7.50 -0.14 12.91
C PHE A 141 -7.96 -1.08 11.81
N VAL A 142 -9.02 -0.70 11.11
CA VAL A 142 -9.48 -1.37 9.91
C VAL A 142 -9.44 -0.37 8.75
N ILE A 143 -8.84 -0.78 7.68
CA ILE A 143 -8.66 0.08 6.50
C ILE A 143 -9.32 -0.54 5.29
#